data_462239f94287890884e4bfd1cc672233
#
_entry.id   462239f94287890884e4bfd1cc672233
#
_cell.length_a   1.000
_cell.length_b   1.000
_cell.length_c   1.000
_cell.angle_alpha   90.00
_cell.angle_beta   90.00
_cell.angle_gamma   90.00
#
_symmetry.space_group_name_H-M   'P 1'
#
loop_
_entity.id
_entity.type
_entity.pdbx_description
1 polymer ?
#
loop_
_entity_poly.entity_id
_entity_poly.type
_entity_poly.pdbx_seq_one_letter_code
_entity_poly.pdbx_strand_id
1 'polypeptide(L)'
;ALNFSDEKETKFDGGVLRNPTNYDSRFELTKMDPSLYKQVSNLKDNEISFPIEEPDPRGGQTKYKILKISNRYGEHTADFARDYMKIQELAKTEKQLKAINDWRRTHIEDTYISVSKSNRDCDFANNWVKE
;
A
#
# COMPACT_ATOMS: atom_id res chain seq x y z
N ALA A 1 3.22 -24.03 -4.48
CA ALA A 1 4.32 -23.09 -4.17
C ALA A 1 5.36 -23.77 -3.28
N LEU A 2 4.98 -24.38 -2.15
CA LEU A 2 5.89 -24.86 -1.09
C LEU A 2 7.09 -25.67 -1.61
N ASN A 3 6.88 -26.60 -2.53
CA ASN A 3 7.92 -27.52 -3.00
C ASN A 3 8.66 -27.06 -4.26
N PHE A 4 8.09 -26.14 -5.04
CA PHE A 4 8.59 -25.83 -6.38
C PHE A 4 8.85 -24.34 -6.62
N SER A 5 8.42 -23.44 -5.71
CA SER A 5 8.68 -22.02 -5.85
C SER A 5 10.03 -21.65 -5.26
N ASP A 6 10.78 -20.83 -5.96
CA ASP A 6 12.01 -20.21 -5.47
C ASP A 6 11.74 -18.85 -4.79
N GLU A 7 10.49 -18.35 -4.86
CA GLU A 7 10.09 -17.11 -4.23
C GLU A 7 10.05 -17.23 -2.71
N LYS A 8 10.99 -16.56 -2.04
CA LYS A 8 11.20 -16.71 -0.59
C LYS A 8 10.08 -16.11 0.27
N GLU A 9 9.46 -15.06 -0.21
CA GLU A 9 8.47 -14.30 0.58
C GLU A 9 7.11 -15.02 0.66
N THR A 10 6.69 -15.67 -0.43
CA THR A 10 5.35 -16.26 -0.52
C THR A 10 5.36 -17.78 -0.50
N LYS A 11 6.52 -18.42 -0.69
CA LYS A 11 6.67 -19.86 -0.78
C LYS A 11 6.01 -20.62 0.36
N PHE A 12 6.26 -20.18 1.59
CA PHE A 12 5.77 -20.83 2.82
C PHE A 12 4.31 -20.50 3.14
N ASP A 13 3.75 -19.46 2.52
CA ASP A 13 2.33 -19.08 2.62
C ASP A 13 1.53 -19.58 1.39
N GLY A 14 1.93 -20.70 0.83
CA GLY A 14 1.26 -21.34 -0.31
C GLY A 14 1.35 -20.55 -1.62
N GLY A 15 2.19 -19.51 -1.69
CA GLY A 15 2.30 -18.60 -2.83
C GLY A 15 1.30 -17.43 -2.78
N VAL A 16 0.64 -17.20 -1.65
CA VAL A 16 -0.30 -16.09 -1.50
C VAL A 16 0.45 -14.78 -1.47
N LEU A 17 0.18 -13.93 -2.46
CA LEU A 17 0.70 -12.57 -2.49
C LEU A 17 -0.14 -11.70 -1.55
N ARG A 18 0.54 -10.93 -0.69
CA ARG A 18 -0.10 -10.00 0.23
C ARG A 18 0.25 -8.56 -0.12
N ASN A 19 -0.72 -7.69 0.02
CA ASN A 19 -0.51 -6.25 -0.16
C ASN A 19 0.45 -5.76 0.94
N PRO A 20 1.58 -5.13 0.60
CA PRO A 20 2.59 -4.70 1.57
C PRO A 20 2.07 -3.62 2.54
N THR A 21 1.00 -2.91 2.17
CA THR A 21 0.45 -1.82 2.99
C THR A 21 -0.43 -2.31 4.14
N ASN A 22 -1.26 -3.34 3.89
CA ASN A 22 -2.27 -3.79 4.85
C ASN A 22 -2.27 -5.30 5.11
N TYR A 23 -1.35 -6.05 4.50
CA TYR A 23 -1.23 -7.50 4.59
C TYR A 23 -2.47 -8.28 4.12
N ASP A 24 -3.42 -7.62 3.46
CA ASP A 24 -4.56 -8.31 2.85
C ASP A 24 -4.12 -9.06 1.58
N SER A 25 -4.75 -10.18 1.31
CA SER A 25 -4.60 -10.92 0.05
C SER A 25 -5.41 -10.31 -1.10
N ARG A 26 -6.22 -9.30 -0.81
CA ARG A 26 -7.00 -8.54 -1.79
C ARG A 26 -6.25 -7.30 -2.22
N PHE A 27 -6.29 -7.03 -3.50
CA PHE A 27 -5.66 -5.86 -4.10
C PHE A 27 -6.71 -4.98 -4.77
N GLU A 28 -6.68 -3.69 -4.47
CA GLU A 28 -7.46 -2.70 -5.21
C GLU A 28 -6.78 -2.45 -6.56
N LEU A 29 -7.53 -2.60 -7.65
CA LEU A 29 -7.00 -2.42 -9.00
C LEU A 29 -6.41 -1.01 -9.20
N THR A 30 -7.04 0.00 -8.61
CA THR A 30 -6.62 1.41 -8.70
C THR A 30 -5.32 1.73 -7.94
N LYS A 31 -4.95 0.89 -6.98
CA LYS A 31 -3.74 1.06 -6.14
C LYS A 31 -2.70 -0.02 -6.38
N MET A 32 -2.97 -0.91 -7.30
CA MET A 32 -2.05 -1.98 -7.67
C MET A 32 -0.86 -1.40 -8.45
N ASP A 33 0.31 -2.01 -8.26
CA ASP A 33 1.47 -1.71 -9.10
C ASP A 33 1.10 -1.87 -10.59
N PRO A 34 1.43 -0.89 -11.45
CA PRO A 34 1.04 -0.93 -12.86
C PRO A 34 1.54 -2.16 -13.62
N SER A 35 2.74 -2.66 -13.27
CA SER A 35 3.31 -3.88 -13.88
C SER A 35 2.49 -5.10 -13.50
N LEU A 36 2.18 -5.23 -12.20
CA LEU A 36 1.34 -6.33 -11.70
C LEU A 36 -0.08 -6.25 -12.29
N TYR A 37 -0.67 -5.05 -12.33
CA TYR A 37 -1.99 -4.84 -12.92
C TYR A 37 -2.05 -5.31 -14.38
N LYS A 38 -1.06 -4.94 -15.19
CA LYS A 38 -0.97 -5.36 -16.59
C LYS A 38 -0.93 -6.87 -16.76
N GLN A 39 -0.27 -7.58 -15.83
CA GLN A 39 -0.12 -9.03 -15.86
C GLN A 39 -1.41 -9.77 -15.46
N VAL A 40 -2.21 -9.21 -14.55
CA VAL A 40 -3.41 -9.87 -14.01
C VAL A 40 -4.72 -9.35 -14.58
N SER A 41 -4.72 -8.21 -15.30
CA SER A 41 -5.94 -7.55 -15.77
C SER A 41 -6.82 -8.45 -16.65
N ASN A 42 -6.20 -9.25 -17.50
CA ASN A 42 -6.89 -10.13 -18.45
C ASN A 42 -7.22 -11.52 -17.89
N LEU A 43 -6.72 -11.88 -16.70
CA LEU A 43 -6.98 -13.18 -16.11
C LEU A 43 -8.40 -13.20 -15.49
N LYS A 44 -9.11 -14.29 -15.67
CA LYS A 44 -10.41 -14.56 -15.06
C LYS A 44 -10.26 -15.18 -13.66
N ASP A 45 -11.37 -15.35 -12.97
CA ASP A 45 -11.42 -16.07 -11.70
C ASP A 45 -10.88 -17.50 -11.86
N ASN A 46 -10.01 -17.88 -10.93
CA ASN A 46 -9.28 -19.15 -10.93
C ASN A 46 -8.35 -19.38 -12.13
N GLU A 47 -8.14 -18.39 -12.97
CA GLU A 47 -7.24 -18.50 -14.10
C GLU A 47 -5.78 -18.35 -13.67
N ILE A 48 -4.91 -19.08 -14.37
CA ILE A 48 -3.46 -19.07 -14.18
C ILE A 48 -2.83 -18.39 -15.39
N SER A 49 -1.89 -17.47 -15.16
CA SER A 49 -1.15 -16.82 -16.23
C SER A 49 -0.24 -17.79 -16.97
N PHE A 50 0.10 -17.44 -18.22
CA PHE A 50 1.32 -17.97 -18.82
C PHE A 50 2.55 -17.56 -17.99
N PRO A 51 3.67 -18.28 -18.14
CA PRO A 51 4.93 -17.87 -17.51
C PRO A 51 5.29 -16.45 -17.93
N ILE A 52 5.55 -15.60 -16.94
CA ILE A 52 5.87 -14.18 -17.13
C ILE A 52 7.37 -14.04 -16.86
N GLU A 53 8.07 -13.53 -17.84
CA GLU A 53 9.50 -13.25 -17.74
C GLU A 53 9.74 -11.98 -16.92
N GLU A 54 10.67 -12.07 -15.97
CA GLU A 54 11.07 -10.95 -15.11
C GLU A 54 12.60 -10.85 -15.13
N PRO A 55 13.16 -9.96 -15.95
CA PRO A 55 14.59 -9.74 -16.01
C PRO A 55 15.11 -9.18 -14.68
N ASP A 56 16.24 -9.70 -14.21
CA ASP A 56 16.88 -9.14 -13.03
C ASP A 56 17.49 -7.77 -13.38
N PRO A 57 17.07 -6.66 -12.74
CA PRO A 57 17.58 -5.32 -13.02
C PRO A 57 19.07 -5.16 -12.72
N ARG A 58 19.68 -6.11 -11.99
CA ARG A 58 21.11 -6.13 -11.67
C ARG A 58 21.94 -7.02 -12.61
N GLY A 59 21.34 -7.48 -13.71
CA GLY A 59 22.02 -8.34 -14.68
C GLY A 59 22.20 -9.80 -14.23
N GLY A 60 21.41 -10.24 -13.26
CA GLY A 60 21.34 -11.63 -12.83
C GLY A 60 20.54 -12.52 -13.78
N GLN A 61 20.23 -13.73 -13.32
CA GLN A 61 19.43 -14.66 -14.10
C GLN A 61 17.98 -14.18 -14.24
N THR A 62 17.43 -14.29 -15.44
CA THR A 62 16.01 -14.05 -15.69
C THR A 62 15.16 -15.01 -14.85
N LYS A 63 14.17 -14.46 -14.16
CA LYS A 63 13.19 -15.22 -13.39
C LYS A 63 11.91 -15.39 -14.18
N TYR A 64 11.20 -16.47 -13.91
CA TYR A 64 9.88 -16.73 -14.47
C TYR A 64 8.88 -16.84 -13.33
N LYS A 65 7.75 -16.15 -13.44
CA LYS A 65 6.66 -16.22 -12.47
C LYS A 65 5.36 -16.66 -13.11
N ILE A 66 4.55 -17.36 -12.34
CA ILE A 66 3.19 -17.76 -12.69
C ILE A 66 2.27 -17.13 -11.64
N LEU A 67 1.23 -16.46 -12.10
CA LEU A 67 0.23 -15.82 -11.25
C LEU A 67 -1.10 -16.54 -11.38
N LYS A 68 -1.81 -16.68 -10.28
CA LYS A 68 -3.18 -17.19 -10.26
C LYS A 68 -4.09 -16.16 -9.60
N ILE A 69 -5.20 -15.86 -10.23
CA ILE A 69 -6.30 -15.10 -9.62
C ILE A 69 -7.22 -16.09 -8.91
N SER A 70 -7.36 -15.96 -7.61
CA SER A 70 -8.30 -16.81 -6.85
C SER A 70 -9.75 -16.33 -6.99
N ASN A 71 -9.98 -15.02 -6.87
CA ASN A 71 -11.29 -14.40 -6.98
C ASN A 71 -11.18 -12.98 -7.52
N ARG A 72 -12.19 -12.55 -8.27
CA ARG A 72 -12.43 -11.14 -8.60
C ARG A 72 -13.68 -10.67 -7.89
N TYR A 73 -13.57 -9.51 -7.26
CA TYR A 73 -14.70 -8.88 -6.59
C TYR A 73 -15.15 -7.68 -7.43
N GLY A 74 -16.44 -7.61 -7.72
CA GLY A 74 -17.03 -6.45 -8.37
C GLY A 74 -16.98 -5.21 -7.45
N GLU A 75 -17.15 -4.05 -8.06
CA GLU A 75 -17.31 -2.80 -7.33
C GLU A 75 -18.53 -2.90 -6.41
N HIS A 76 -18.36 -2.48 -5.16
CA HIS A 76 -19.42 -2.48 -4.16
C HIS A 76 -19.20 -1.35 -3.14
N THR A 77 -20.27 -0.95 -2.48
CA THR A 77 -20.16 -0.07 -1.32
C THR A 77 -19.52 -0.84 -0.17
N ALA A 78 -18.52 -0.23 0.48
CA ALA A 78 -17.80 -0.85 1.58
C ALA A 78 -18.74 -1.24 2.73
N ASP A 79 -18.61 -2.46 3.22
CA ASP A 79 -19.33 -2.97 4.38
C ASP A 79 -18.40 -3.67 5.38
N PHE A 80 -18.81 -3.70 6.66
CA PHE A 80 -17.99 -4.28 7.72
C PHE A 80 -17.73 -5.79 7.57
N ALA A 81 -18.62 -6.53 6.92
CA ALA A 81 -18.44 -7.98 6.78
C ALA A 81 -17.35 -8.32 5.76
N ARG A 82 -17.24 -7.55 4.70
CA ARG A 82 -16.29 -7.79 3.59
C ARG A 82 -15.01 -6.98 3.67
N ASP A 83 -15.09 -5.75 4.19
CA ASP A 83 -14.03 -4.76 4.10
C ASP A 83 -13.46 -4.37 5.48
N TYR A 84 -13.71 -5.17 6.51
CA TYR A 84 -13.32 -4.87 7.89
C TYR A 84 -11.87 -4.39 8.01
N MET A 85 -10.91 -5.12 7.43
CA MET A 85 -9.48 -4.77 7.53
C MET A 85 -9.18 -3.41 6.91
N LYS A 86 -9.82 -3.09 5.80
CA LYS A 86 -9.66 -1.80 5.13
C LYS A 86 -10.27 -0.66 5.94
N ILE A 87 -11.48 -0.86 6.44
CA ILE A 87 -12.17 0.13 7.28
C ILE A 87 -11.37 0.38 8.55
N GLN A 88 -10.85 -0.68 9.19
CA GLN A 88 -9.98 -0.58 10.34
C GLN A 88 -8.71 0.23 10.05
N GLU A 89 -8.05 -0.03 8.92
CA GLU A 89 -6.82 0.69 8.53
C GLU A 89 -7.10 2.18 8.27
N LEU A 90 -8.19 2.50 7.59
CA LEU A 90 -8.61 3.89 7.37
C LEU A 90 -8.89 4.61 8.70
N ALA A 91 -9.66 3.98 9.58
CA ALA A 91 -9.98 4.55 10.89
C ALA A 91 -8.72 4.75 11.76
N LYS A 92 -7.78 3.79 11.72
CA LYS A 92 -6.49 3.90 12.40
C LYS A 92 -5.67 5.06 11.87
N THR A 93 -5.59 5.20 10.56
CA THR A 93 -4.85 6.30 9.89
C THR A 93 -5.45 7.66 10.26
N GLU A 94 -6.77 7.79 10.22
CA GLU A 94 -7.47 9.01 10.63
C GLU A 94 -7.19 9.36 12.10
N LYS A 95 -7.28 8.38 12.99
CA LYS A 95 -6.98 8.57 14.40
C LYS A 95 -5.53 8.99 14.65
N GLN A 96 -4.58 8.41 13.92
CA GLN A 96 -3.17 8.78 13.99
C GLN A 96 -2.94 10.21 13.51
N LEU A 97 -3.51 10.60 12.37
CA LEU A 97 -3.40 11.97 11.84
C LEU A 97 -4.00 12.99 12.80
N LYS A 98 -5.16 12.67 13.38
CA LYS A 98 -5.79 13.53 14.40
C LYS A 98 -4.88 13.68 15.63
N ALA A 99 -4.35 12.58 16.15
CA ALA A 99 -3.45 12.61 17.31
C ALA A 99 -2.18 13.43 17.03
N ILE A 100 -1.58 13.30 15.84
CA ILE A 100 -0.41 14.10 15.43
C ILE A 100 -0.76 15.58 15.32
N ASN A 101 -1.92 15.92 14.77
CA ASN A 101 -2.36 17.30 14.62
C ASN A 101 -2.67 17.94 15.99
N ASP A 102 -3.32 17.20 16.89
CA ASP A 102 -3.61 17.67 18.24
C ASP A 102 -2.31 17.85 19.02
N TRP A 103 -1.37 16.92 18.92
CA TRP A 103 -0.05 17.03 19.56
C TRP A 103 0.72 18.25 19.02
N ARG A 104 0.76 18.44 17.70
CA ARG A 104 1.41 19.62 17.10
C ARG A 104 0.81 20.91 17.62
N ARG A 105 -0.51 21.02 17.63
CA ARG A 105 -1.21 22.23 18.08
C ARG A 105 -0.88 22.61 19.52
N THR A 106 -0.81 21.62 20.41
CA THR A 106 -0.47 21.85 21.81
C THR A 106 1.01 22.18 22.05
N HIS A 107 1.93 21.64 21.22
CA HIS A 107 3.37 21.80 21.45
C HIS A 107 4.00 22.95 20.65
N ILE A 108 3.33 23.49 19.63
CA ILE A 108 3.81 24.65 18.89
C ILE A 108 3.99 25.85 19.82
N GLU A 109 3.11 26.06 20.79
CA GLU A 109 3.14 27.19 21.70
C GLU A 109 4.37 27.16 22.64
N ASP A 110 4.75 25.96 23.07
CA ASP A 110 5.86 25.74 24.01
C ASP A 110 7.20 25.47 23.32
N THR A 111 7.22 25.32 21.98
CA THR A 111 8.41 24.97 21.24
C THR A 111 9.03 26.22 20.60
N TYR A 112 10.36 26.36 20.72
CA TYR A 112 11.09 27.39 19.98
C TYR A 112 11.15 27.02 18.50
N ILE A 113 10.54 27.86 17.66
CA ILE A 113 10.52 27.68 16.21
C ILE A 113 11.12 28.93 15.56
N SER A 114 12.11 28.73 14.70
CA SER A 114 12.75 29.79 13.94
C SER A 114 12.47 29.60 12.46
N VAL A 115 11.75 30.52 11.86
CA VAL A 115 11.50 30.56 10.41
C VAL A 115 12.32 31.68 9.80
N SER A 116 13.07 31.35 8.73
CA SER A 116 13.89 32.36 8.02
C SER A 116 13.01 33.49 7.46
N LYS A 117 13.57 34.71 7.39
CA LYS A 117 12.80 35.89 6.93
C LYS A 117 12.19 35.71 5.55
N SER A 118 12.86 35.00 4.64
CA SER A 118 12.38 34.73 3.28
C SER A 118 11.15 33.83 3.22
N ASN A 119 10.85 33.10 4.29
CA ASN A 119 9.76 32.10 4.31
C ASN A 119 8.66 32.45 5.32
N ARG A 120 8.73 33.62 5.96
CA ARG A 120 7.72 34.03 6.96
C ARG A 120 6.35 34.29 6.37
N ASP A 121 6.31 34.72 5.11
CA ASP A 121 5.09 35.05 4.38
C ASP A 121 4.45 33.82 3.70
N CYS A 122 5.02 32.61 3.93
CA CYS A 122 4.41 31.39 3.41
C CYS A 122 3.14 31.03 4.19
N ASP A 123 2.16 30.50 3.47
CA ASP A 123 0.93 29.96 4.07
C ASP A 123 1.22 28.62 4.75
N PHE A 124 1.31 28.62 6.07
CA PHE A 124 1.57 27.41 6.86
C PHE A 124 0.27 26.80 7.35
N ALA A 125 0.14 25.48 7.24
CA ALA A 125 -1.00 24.74 7.76
C ALA A 125 -1.18 24.83 9.29
N ASN A 126 -0.14 25.28 10.02
CA ASN A 126 -0.16 25.52 11.46
C ASN A 126 0.56 26.86 11.74
N ASN A 127 0.29 27.46 12.87
CA ASN A 127 0.90 28.74 13.26
C ASN A 127 2.37 28.58 13.68
N TRP A 128 3.26 28.40 12.69
CA TRP A 128 4.71 28.26 12.92
C TRP A 128 5.43 29.59 13.16
N VAL A 129 4.83 30.70 12.75
CA VAL A 129 5.37 32.04 12.92
C VAL A 129 4.69 32.64 14.13
N LYS A 130 5.42 32.76 15.24
CA LYS A 130 4.97 33.52 16.41
C LYS A 130 5.24 35.01 16.15
N GLU A 131 4.26 35.85 16.40
CA GLU A 131 4.39 37.31 16.41
C GLU A 131 5.31 37.77 17.53
#